data_5469b091eb25febf31cc278f73d22621
#
_entry.id   5469b091eb25febf31cc278f73d22621
#
_cell.length_a   1.000
_cell.length_b   1.000
_cell.length_c   1.000
_cell.angle_alpha   90.00
_cell.angle_beta   90.00
_cell.angle_gamma   90.00
#
_symmetry.space_group_name_H-M   'P 1'
#
loop_
_entity.id
_entity.type
_entity.pdbx_description
1 polymer ?
#
loop_
_entity_poly.entity_id
_entity_poly.type
_entity_poly.pdbx_seq_one_letter_code
_entity_poly.pdbx_strand_id
1 'polypeptide(L)'
;VFLKLDKKVLGLYMVWFVYMCASVFWAINRKLSIKYIAIYLMMFAFIGCLMAYNINKERLNTTIRLLLYLVSLIVVIGLIEVLLGKQLPVRHYIDGFLNALSQLHINIIQARPIVFSYNTNNLNAQLAILMPICLFAIYKFNSIIAKIWFSLVSVIAFALVIITTSRTGYVAFLFGVVIFVLYSVINIKNIGIKQMIYPIAIVAGLVLGFLYAPNMMNIKPIEGEKVENTVTLTNKLNSLHSMIEGEETSEYSSLNRMAIIKDVLGGVISEKRYQGFGVGNVEQYIKDQGNTGSIYSPHCYPIEILGDFGIPGVVLFGIYYLYLLGYNFILAIKKRSTMCFAMVAALIAFAPASFGPSSITYVFSYWIMIGLSVSCIQVYRNSDNEYRRTSDMKEYKLV
;
A
#
# COMPACT_ATOMS: atom_id res chain seq x y z
N VAL A 1 -19.13 23.17 2.04
CA VAL A 1 -18.11 22.15 1.80
C VAL A 1 -18.45 21.32 0.56
N PHE A 2 -19.65 20.73 0.46
CA PHE A 2 -20.06 19.87 -0.66
C PHE A 2 -19.97 20.52 -2.05
N LEU A 3 -20.16 21.83 -2.17
CA LEU A 3 -20.05 22.56 -3.44
C LEU A 3 -18.62 22.63 -4.00
N LYS A 4 -17.59 22.40 -3.17
CA LYS A 4 -16.17 22.41 -3.57
C LYS A 4 -15.62 21.03 -3.89
N LEU A 5 -16.39 19.96 -3.68
CA LEU A 5 -15.97 18.60 -3.97
C LEU A 5 -15.95 18.33 -5.49
N ASP A 6 -14.99 17.54 -5.94
CA ASP A 6 -14.94 17.11 -7.33
C ASP A 6 -16.06 16.12 -7.62
N LYS A 7 -17.09 16.58 -8.34
CA LYS A 7 -18.31 15.80 -8.63
C LYS A 7 -18.03 14.52 -9.43
N LYS A 8 -17.00 14.51 -10.29
CA LYS A 8 -16.67 13.32 -11.09
C LYS A 8 -16.07 12.22 -10.21
N VAL A 9 -15.10 12.60 -9.37
CA VAL A 9 -14.51 11.68 -8.41
C VAL A 9 -15.56 11.14 -7.43
N LEU A 10 -16.37 12.05 -6.89
CA LEU A 10 -17.45 11.66 -5.98
C LEU A 10 -18.47 10.73 -6.66
N GLY A 11 -18.84 11.01 -7.92
CA GLY A 11 -19.76 10.16 -8.68
C GLY A 11 -19.22 8.73 -8.88
N LEU A 12 -17.98 8.58 -9.35
CA LEU A 12 -17.35 7.27 -9.50
C LEU A 12 -17.26 6.50 -8.18
N TYR A 13 -16.96 7.23 -7.11
CA TYR A 13 -16.88 6.69 -5.77
C TYR A 13 -18.23 6.20 -5.25
N MET A 14 -19.30 6.98 -5.48
CA MET A 14 -20.65 6.59 -5.10
C MET A 14 -21.17 5.40 -5.89
N VAL A 15 -20.90 5.33 -7.20
CA VAL A 15 -21.26 4.17 -8.03
C VAL A 15 -20.62 2.90 -7.50
N TRP A 16 -19.33 2.97 -7.16
CA TRP A 16 -18.61 1.84 -6.55
C TRP A 16 -19.25 1.41 -5.23
N PHE A 17 -19.54 2.37 -4.33
CA PHE A 17 -20.15 2.09 -3.04
C PHE A 17 -21.57 1.51 -3.16
N VAL A 18 -22.38 2.05 -4.06
CA VAL A 18 -23.75 1.53 -4.31
C VAL A 18 -23.69 0.09 -4.79
N TYR A 19 -22.75 -0.22 -5.70
CA TYR A 19 -22.53 -1.59 -6.16
C TYR A 19 -22.10 -2.53 -5.04
N MET A 20 -21.20 -2.10 -4.16
CA MET A 20 -20.83 -2.85 -2.96
C MET A 20 -22.03 -3.16 -2.08
N CYS A 21 -22.88 -2.18 -1.80
CA CYS A 21 -24.10 -2.37 -1.03
C CYS A 21 -25.07 -3.34 -1.72
N ALA A 22 -25.24 -3.21 -3.03
CA ALA A 22 -26.11 -4.10 -3.81
C ALA A 22 -25.65 -5.56 -3.75
N SER A 23 -24.33 -5.81 -3.58
CA SER A 23 -23.77 -7.17 -3.54
C SER A 23 -24.30 -8.03 -2.39
N VAL A 24 -24.93 -7.44 -1.36
CA VAL A 24 -25.61 -8.17 -0.26
C VAL A 24 -26.74 -9.04 -0.78
N PHE A 25 -27.44 -8.61 -1.84
CA PHE A 25 -28.61 -9.33 -2.34
C PHE A 25 -28.28 -10.73 -2.88
N TRP A 26 -27.06 -10.93 -3.41
CA TRP A 26 -26.58 -12.23 -3.92
C TRP A 26 -25.47 -12.85 -3.08
N ALA A 27 -25.16 -12.28 -1.92
CA ALA A 27 -24.10 -12.73 -1.04
C ALA A 27 -24.36 -14.16 -0.50
N ILE A 28 -23.31 -14.99 -0.47
CA ILE A 28 -23.31 -16.33 0.13
C ILE A 28 -23.71 -16.24 1.61
N ASN A 29 -23.04 -15.32 2.33
CA ASN A 29 -23.32 -15.04 3.74
C ASN A 29 -23.69 -13.56 3.94
N ARG A 30 -24.99 -13.27 3.98
CA ARG A 30 -25.50 -11.90 4.11
C ARG A 30 -25.09 -11.21 5.40
N LYS A 31 -24.98 -11.94 6.51
CA LYS A 31 -24.53 -11.37 7.82
C LYS A 31 -23.11 -10.87 7.72
N LEU A 32 -22.23 -11.65 7.06
CA LEU A 32 -20.85 -11.27 6.80
C LEU A 32 -20.79 -10.03 5.90
N SER A 33 -21.59 -9.99 4.84
CA SER A 33 -21.67 -8.82 3.94
C SER A 33 -22.07 -7.54 4.65
N ILE A 34 -23.06 -7.60 5.54
CA ILE A 34 -23.48 -6.43 6.33
C ILE A 34 -22.32 -5.92 7.20
N LYS A 35 -21.57 -6.82 7.83
CA LYS A 35 -20.37 -6.46 8.60
C LYS A 35 -19.34 -5.74 7.71
N TYR A 36 -19.05 -6.29 6.53
CA TYR A 36 -18.07 -5.70 5.60
C TYR A 36 -18.56 -4.36 5.04
N ILE A 37 -19.85 -4.20 4.75
CA ILE A 37 -20.41 -2.90 4.35
C ILE A 37 -20.17 -1.85 5.45
N ALA A 38 -20.36 -2.19 6.72
CA ALA A 38 -20.09 -1.25 7.80
C ALA A 38 -18.60 -0.84 7.83
N ILE A 39 -17.67 -1.77 7.60
CA ILE A 39 -16.24 -1.48 7.50
C ILE A 39 -15.96 -0.56 6.30
N TYR A 40 -16.47 -0.91 5.12
CA TYR A 40 -16.30 -0.08 3.93
C TYR A 40 -16.92 1.31 4.12
N LEU A 41 -18.08 1.43 4.74
CA LEU A 41 -18.71 2.71 5.04
C LEU A 41 -17.81 3.60 5.89
N MET A 42 -17.15 3.04 6.91
CA MET A 42 -16.18 3.79 7.71
C MET A 42 -14.99 4.27 6.87
N MET A 43 -14.46 3.42 5.99
CA MET A 43 -13.34 3.78 5.11
C MET A 43 -13.75 4.83 4.07
N PHE A 44 -14.96 4.72 3.53
CA PHE A 44 -15.51 5.71 2.62
C PHE A 44 -15.78 7.05 3.33
N ALA A 45 -16.26 7.03 4.55
CA ALA A 45 -16.41 8.23 5.37
C ALA A 45 -15.05 8.88 5.65
N PHE A 46 -14.02 8.09 5.93
CA PHE A 46 -12.64 8.58 6.11
C PHE A 46 -12.13 9.34 4.86
N ILE A 47 -12.30 8.76 3.66
CA ILE A 47 -11.94 9.45 2.41
C ILE A 47 -12.77 10.74 2.24
N GLY A 48 -14.08 10.68 2.52
CA GLY A 48 -14.96 11.84 2.51
C GLY A 48 -14.48 12.95 3.46
N CYS A 49 -14.06 12.60 4.67
CA CYS A 49 -13.45 13.53 5.63
C CYS A 49 -12.15 14.15 5.11
N LEU A 50 -11.27 13.35 4.50
CA LEU A 50 -10.05 13.87 3.87
C LEU A 50 -10.36 14.85 2.75
N MET A 51 -11.34 14.54 1.88
CA MET A 51 -11.79 15.45 0.84
C MET A 51 -12.37 16.75 1.41
N ALA A 52 -13.20 16.66 2.45
CA ALA A 52 -13.83 17.80 3.09
C ALA A 52 -12.81 18.69 3.82
N TYR A 53 -11.76 18.12 4.37
CA TYR A 53 -10.68 18.87 5.02
C TYR A 53 -9.73 19.49 4.00
N ASN A 54 -9.28 18.73 3.00
CA ASN A 54 -8.26 19.12 2.02
C ASN A 54 -8.85 19.96 0.85
N ILE A 55 -9.50 21.07 1.16
CA ILE A 55 -10.14 21.93 0.16
C ILE A 55 -9.17 22.90 -0.54
N ASN A 56 -7.97 23.09 0.01
CA ASN A 56 -6.93 23.96 -0.54
C ASN A 56 -5.52 23.39 -0.30
N LYS A 57 -4.51 24.01 -0.92
CA LYS A 57 -3.10 23.57 -0.83
C LYS A 57 -2.55 23.60 0.61
N GLU A 58 -2.96 24.55 1.41
CA GLU A 58 -2.47 24.71 2.79
C GLU A 58 -2.92 23.53 3.66
N ARG A 59 -4.22 23.20 3.65
CA ARG A 59 -4.77 22.06 4.39
C ARG A 59 -4.22 20.73 3.89
N LEU A 60 -4.09 20.56 2.56
CA LEU A 60 -3.45 19.38 1.99
C LEU A 60 -2.00 19.25 2.49
N ASN A 61 -1.25 20.35 2.53
CA ASN A 61 0.12 20.35 3.06
C ASN A 61 0.16 19.98 4.55
N THR A 62 -0.81 20.41 5.33
CA THR A 62 -0.94 20.03 6.76
C THR A 62 -1.19 18.53 6.90
N THR A 63 -2.12 17.97 6.13
CA THR A 63 -2.38 16.52 6.10
C THR A 63 -1.12 15.74 5.73
N ILE A 64 -0.39 16.19 4.71
CA ILE A 64 0.85 15.55 4.29
C ILE A 64 1.92 15.61 5.38
N ARG A 65 2.08 16.74 6.08
CA ARG A 65 3.03 16.84 7.20
C ARG A 65 2.70 15.88 8.32
N LEU A 66 1.42 15.81 8.71
CA LEU A 66 0.97 14.85 9.74
C LEU A 66 1.25 13.41 9.32
N LEU A 67 0.98 13.07 8.07
CA LEU A 67 1.27 11.73 7.54
C LEU A 67 2.77 11.43 7.55
N LEU A 68 3.62 12.39 7.19
CA LEU A 68 5.08 12.22 7.22
C LEU A 68 5.60 11.96 8.64
N TYR A 69 5.03 12.63 9.66
CA TYR A 69 5.34 12.33 11.07
C TYR A 69 4.89 10.92 11.46
N LEU A 70 3.67 10.52 11.07
CA LEU A 70 3.17 9.17 11.35
C LEU A 70 4.01 8.09 10.67
N VAL A 71 4.41 8.28 9.42
CA VAL A 71 5.28 7.33 8.72
C VAL A 71 6.66 7.26 9.38
N SER A 72 7.23 8.40 9.77
CA SER A 72 8.49 8.43 10.51
C SER A 72 8.38 7.66 11.84
N LEU A 73 7.28 7.85 12.57
CA LEU A 73 7.01 7.14 13.82
C LEU A 73 6.91 5.62 13.60
N ILE A 74 6.19 5.19 12.57
CA ILE A 74 6.07 3.77 12.20
C ILE A 74 7.45 3.17 11.93
N VAL A 75 8.29 3.88 11.16
CA VAL A 75 9.64 3.40 10.81
C VAL A 75 10.54 3.33 12.04
N VAL A 76 10.48 4.33 12.92
CA VAL A 76 11.28 4.33 14.18
C VAL A 76 10.84 3.19 15.09
N ILE A 77 9.53 3.00 15.29
CA ILE A 77 9.02 1.89 16.10
C ILE A 77 9.41 0.54 15.49
N GLY A 78 9.28 0.39 14.17
CA GLY A 78 9.69 -0.84 13.49
C GLY A 78 11.19 -1.14 13.65
N LEU A 79 12.03 -0.12 13.61
CA LEU A 79 13.46 -0.28 13.93
C LEU A 79 13.69 -0.72 15.37
N ILE A 80 12.96 -0.14 16.33
CA ILE A 80 13.03 -0.53 17.75
C ILE A 80 12.59 -2.00 17.93
N GLU A 81 11.50 -2.45 17.28
CA GLU A 81 11.08 -3.86 17.33
C GLU A 81 12.19 -4.80 16.85
N VAL A 82 12.85 -4.47 15.74
CA VAL A 82 13.96 -5.27 15.18
C VAL A 82 15.15 -5.32 16.14
N LEU A 83 15.56 -4.17 16.69
CA LEU A 83 16.71 -4.09 17.60
C LEU A 83 16.45 -4.76 18.94
N LEU A 84 15.22 -4.75 19.43
CA LEU A 84 14.80 -5.45 20.64
C LEU A 84 14.51 -6.94 20.40
N GLY A 85 14.33 -7.37 19.15
CA GLY A 85 13.89 -8.72 18.82
C GLY A 85 12.52 -9.07 19.37
N LYS A 86 11.64 -8.07 19.49
CA LYS A 86 10.31 -8.22 20.12
C LYS A 86 9.29 -7.31 19.45
N GLN A 87 8.18 -7.89 19.02
CA GLN A 87 7.05 -7.16 18.45
C GLN A 87 6.25 -6.43 19.54
N LEU A 88 5.56 -5.33 19.12
CA LEU A 88 4.50 -4.75 19.94
C LEU A 88 3.37 -5.78 20.19
N PRO A 89 2.67 -5.73 21.34
CA PRO A 89 1.63 -6.69 21.69
C PRO A 89 0.30 -6.42 20.98
N VAL A 90 0.35 -6.16 19.66
CA VAL A 90 -0.83 -5.90 18.81
C VAL A 90 -1.33 -7.14 18.09
N ARG A 91 -0.49 -8.16 17.95
CA ARG A 91 -0.85 -9.41 17.28
C ARG A 91 -1.28 -10.42 18.31
N HIS A 92 -2.50 -10.93 18.15
CA HIS A 92 -2.97 -12.12 18.87
C HIS A 92 -2.71 -13.34 18.00
N TYR A 93 -1.89 -14.25 18.48
CA TYR A 93 -1.70 -15.55 17.87
C TYR A 93 -2.88 -16.45 18.22
N ILE A 94 -3.32 -17.28 17.28
CA ILE A 94 -4.34 -18.31 17.55
C ILE A 94 -3.79 -19.23 18.64
N ASP A 95 -4.61 -19.56 19.63
CA ASP A 95 -4.26 -20.44 20.72
C ASP A 95 -3.68 -21.77 20.16
N GLY A 96 -2.52 -22.15 20.66
CA GLY A 96 -1.80 -23.34 20.21
C GLY A 96 -0.88 -23.14 19.00
N PHE A 97 -0.99 -22.07 18.21
CA PHE A 97 -0.10 -21.86 17.06
C PHE A 97 1.37 -21.78 17.46
N LEU A 98 1.68 -21.00 18.49
CA LEU A 98 3.05 -20.87 18.99
C LEU A 98 3.56 -22.16 19.63
N ASN A 99 2.66 -22.96 20.24
CA ASN A 99 3.03 -24.21 20.90
C ASN A 99 3.46 -25.31 19.90
N ALA A 100 3.05 -25.17 18.64
CA ALA A 100 3.46 -26.09 17.55
C ALA A 100 4.81 -25.74 16.94
N LEU A 101 5.42 -24.59 17.33
CA LEU A 101 6.69 -24.11 16.78
C LEU A 101 7.83 -24.33 17.77
N SER A 102 9.05 -24.55 17.24
CA SER A 102 10.26 -24.50 18.07
C SER A 102 10.46 -23.08 18.63
N GLN A 103 11.13 -22.99 19.78
CA GLN A 103 11.40 -21.69 20.41
C GLN A 103 12.22 -20.78 19.49
N LEU A 104 13.12 -21.35 18.67
CA LEU A 104 13.89 -20.59 17.69
C LEU A 104 12.98 -19.95 16.62
N HIS A 105 12.00 -20.69 16.09
CA HIS A 105 11.01 -20.17 15.17
C HIS A 105 10.18 -19.04 15.78
N ILE A 106 9.80 -19.17 17.04
CA ILE A 106 9.09 -18.11 17.79
C ILE A 106 9.96 -16.86 17.87
N ASN A 107 11.24 -17.00 18.23
CA ASN A 107 12.18 -15.88 18.32
C ASN A 107 12.37 -15.18 16.96
N ILE A 108 12.46 -15.95 15.87
CA ILE A 108 12.55 -15.41 14.50
C ILE A 108 11.28 -14.63 14.13
N ILE A 109 10.11 -15.16 14.42
CA ILE A 109 8.83 -14.49 14.15
C ILE A 109 8.74 -13.19 14.96
N GLN A 110 9.11 -13.21 16.22
CA GLN A 110 9.06 -12.03 17.11
C GLN A 110 10.08 -10.96 16.75
N ALA A 111 11.21 -11.31 16.13
CA ALA A 111 12.22 -10.36 15.66
C ALA A 111 11.83 -9.63 14.37
N ARG A 112 10.77 -10.06 13.66
CA ARG A 112 10.27 -9.38 12.47
C ARG A 112 9.31 -8.26 12.85
N PRO A 113 9.45 -7.05 12.31
CA PRO A 113 8.61 -5.93 12.71
C PRO A 113 7.18 -6.07 12.19
N ILE A 114 6.21 -5.64 13.00
CA ILE A 114 4.79 -5.52 12.64
C ILE A 114 4.22 -4.15 12.96
N VAL A 115 4.80 -3.44 13.92
CA VAL A 115 4.35 -2.14 14.43
C VAL A 115 2.85 -2.21 14.78
N PHE A 116 2.00 -1.40 14.14
CA PHE A 116 0.54 -1.41 14.31
C PHE A 116 -0.19 -2.22 13.23
N SER A 117 0.53 -2.95 12.38
CA SER A 117 -0.02 -3.56 11.17
C SER A 117 -0.51 -4.99 11.32
N TYR A 118 -0.60 -5.52 12.54
CA TYR A 118 -1.06 -6.86 12.86
C TYR A 118 -0.18 -8.00 12.30
N ASN A 119 0.39 -7.87 11.10
CA ASN A 119 1.32 -8.84 10.52
C ASN A 119 2.37 -8.15 9.62
N THR A 120 3.43 -8.89 9.30
CA THR A 120 4.57 -8.42 8.52
C THR A 120 4.18 -8.00 7.09
N ASN A 121 3.26 -8.70 6.44
CA ASN A 121 2.82 -8.38 5.07
C ASN A 121 2.05 -7.06 5.02
N ASN A 122 1.23 -6.79 6.04
CA ASN A 122 0.50 -5.53 6.14
C ASN A 122 1.46 -4.35 6.37
N LEU A 123 2.44 -4.50 7.26
CA LEU A 123 3.49 -3.48 7.46
C LEU A 123 4.26 -3.22 6.17
N ASN A 124 4.63 -4.29 5.47
CA ASN A 124 5.35 -4.22 4.22
C ASN A 124 4.57 -3.42 3.15
N ALA A 125 3.31 -3.78 2.91
CA ALA A 125 2.44 -3.05 2.00
C ALA A 125 2.26 -1.58 2.45
N GLN A 126 2.11 -1.35 3.75
CA GLN A 126 1.98 -0.01 4.32
C GLN A 126 3.21 0.85 4.02
N LEU A 127 4.40 0.34 4.25
CA LEU A 127 5.65 1.06 3.97
C LEU A 127 5.82 1.28 2.46
N ALA A 128 5.60 0.27 1.63
CA ALA A 128 5.76 0.39 0.19
C ALA A 128 4.83 1.42 -0.44
N ILE A 129 3.56 1.51 0.03
CA ILE A 129 2.56 2.47 -0.47
C ILE A 129 2.85 3.90 0.01
N LEU A 130 3.32 4.08 1.25
CA LEU A 130 3.49 5.42 1.83
C LEU A 130 4.87 6.02 1.56
N MET A 131 5.90 5.19 1.29
CA MET A 131 7.26 5.69 1.04
C MET A 131 7.39 6.68 -0.11
N PRO A 132 6.68 6.58 -1.24
CA PRO A 132 6.73 7.61 -2.27
C PRO A 132 6.45 9.02 -1.73
N ILE A 133 5.56 9.15 -0.73
CA ILE A 133 5.25 10.45 -0.11
C ILE A 133 6.48 11.00 0.63
N CYS A 134 7.24 10.15 1.34
CA CYS A 134 8.49 10.54 2.01
C CYS A 134 9.58 10.90 1.01
N LEU A 135 9.75 10.12 -0.06
CA LEU A 135 10.74 10.37 -1.10
C LEU A 135 10.51 11.74 -1.76
N PHE A 136 9.28 12.01 -2.18
CA PHE A 136 8.95 13.29 -2.82
C PHE A 136 8.91 14.47 -1.84
N ALA A 137 8.76 14.23 -0.53
CA ALA A 137 8.89 15.25 0.51
C ALA A 137 10.28 15.89 0.54
N ILE A 138 11.34 15.16 0.13
CA ILE A 138 12.71 15.67 0.02
C ILE A 138 12.79 16.91 -0.88
N TYR A 139 12.00 16.94 -1.96
CA TYR A 139 11.95 18.09 -2.87
C TYR A 139 10.91 19.15 -2.47
N LYS A 140 10.02 18.81 -1.53
CA LYS A 140 9.01 19.74 -1.04
C LYS A 140 9.53 20.67 0.06
N PHE A 141 10.43 20.19 0.91
CA PHE A 141 10.97 20.97 2.04
C PHE A 141 12.30 21.63 1.68
N ASN A 142 12.47 22.88 2.12
CA ASN A 142 13.74 23.60 1.95
C ASN A 142 14.79 23.25 3.01
N SER A 143 14.35 22.79 4.19
CA SER A 143 15.23 22.40 5.29
C SER A 143 16.11 21.19 4.94
N ILE A 144 17.42 21.35 5.04
CA ILE A 144 18.39 20.28 4.84
C ILE A 144 18.18 19.13 5.85
N ILE A 145 17.83 19.46 7.08
CA ILE A 145 17.55 18.49 8.15
C ILE A 145 16.35 17.62 7.75
N ALA A 146 15.27 18.24 7.24
CA ALA A 146 14.11 17.48 6.78
C ALA A 146 14.45 16.55 5.60
N LYS A 147 15.29 17.01 4.67
CA LYS A 147 15.72 16.19 3.51
C LYS A 147 16.55 14.98 3.96
N ILE A 148 17.51 15.19 4.85
CA ILE A 148 18.33 14.12 5.43
C ILE A 148 17.43 13.15 6.20
N TRP A 149 16.51 13.67 7.04
CA TRP A 149 15.58 12.85 7.81
C TRP A 149 14.73 11.94 6.93
N PHE A 150 14.07 12.47 5.90
CA PHE A 150 13.23 11.65 5.01
C PHE A 150 14.05 10.69 4.14
N SER A 151 15.29 11.02 3.81
CA SER A 151 16.21 10.07 3.16
C SER A 151 16.53 8.89 4.09
N LEU A 152 16.88 9.15 5.36
CA LEU A 152 17.13 8.12 6.37
C LEU A 152 15.88 7.27 6.64
N VAL A 153 14.71 7.90 6.83
CA VAL A 153 13.44 7.20 7.01
C VAL A 153 13.17 6.26 5.84
N SER A 154 13.43 6.69 4.60
CA SER A 154 13.23 5.86 3.41
C SER A 154 14.18 4.66 3.36
N VAL A 155 15.44 4.84 3.72
CA VAL A 155 16.43 3.75 3.76
C VAL A 155 16.09 2.76 4.88
N ILE A 156 15.75 3.24 6.08
CA ILE A 156 15.37 2.37 7.21
C ILE A 156 14.08 1.62 6.88
N ALA A 157 13.08 2.28 6.28
CA ALA A 157 11.85 1.64 5.85
C ALA A 157 12.12 0.49 4.87
N PHE A 158 13.05 0.68 3.92
CA PHE A 158 13.44 -0.41 3.03
C PHE A 158 14.11 -1.57 3.78
N ALA A 159 15.00 -1.27 4.74
CA ALA A 159 15.60 -2.30 5.60
C ALA A 159 14.53 -3.10 6.34
N LEU A 160 13.49 -2.43 6.90
CA LEU A 160 12.35 -3.10 7.52
C LEU A 160 11.59 -3.96 6.52
N VAL A 161 11.34 -3.47 5.29
CA VAL A 161 10.71 -4.25 4.21
C VAL A 161 11.52 -5.51 3.91
N ILE A 162 12.85 -5.45 3.87
CA ILE A 162 13.72 -6.61 3.69
C ILE A 162 13.56 -7.61 4.83
N ILE A 163 13.54 -7.15 6.08
CA ILE A 163 13.40 -8.00 7.27
C ILE A 163 12.03 -8.71 7.31
N THR A 164 10.98 -8.10 6.79
CA THR A 164 9.65 -8.75 6.70
C THR A 164 9.60 -9.95 5.75
N THR A 165 10.61 -10.12 4.88
CA THR A 165 10.74 -11.22 3.90
C THR A 165 9.63 -11.30 2.84
N SER A 166 8.82 -10.26 2.68
CA SER A 166 7.73 -10.23 1.69
C SER A 166 8.24 -9.77 0.32
N ARG A 167 8.28 -10.68 -0.65
CA ARG A 167 8.80 -10.44 -2.00
C ARG A 167 8.07 -9.31 -2.73
N THR A 168 6.75 -9.32 -2.64
CA THR A 168 5.89 -8.30 -3.28
C THR A 168 6.16 -6.89 -2.77
N GLY A 169 6.54 -6.76 -1.49
CA GLY A 169 6.90 -5.48 -0.93
C GLY A 169 8.25 -4.95 -1.42
N TYR A 170 9.24 -5.82 -1.67
CA TYR A 170 10.50 -5.38 -2.28
C TYR A 170 10.25 -4.74 -3.64
N VAL A 171 9.48 -5.44 -4.49
CA VAL A 171 9.11 -4.97 -5.82
C VAL A 171 8.32 -3.67 -5.71
N ALA A 172 7.33 -3.61 -4.84
CA ALA A 172 6.51 -2.43 -4.63
C ALA A 172 7.33 -1.21 -4.20
N PHE A 173 8.22 -1.39 -3.23
CA PHE A 173 9.10 -0.32 -2.76
C PHE A 173 10.03 0.17 -3.85
N LEU A 174 10.65 -0.75 -4.61
CA LEU A 174 11.53 -0.42 -5.71
C LEU A 174 10.82 0.36 -6.82
N PHE A 175 9.57 0.04 -7.16
CA PHE A 175 8.80 0.85 -8.12
C PHE A 175 8.67 2.30 -7.66
N GLY A 176 8.37 2.55 -6.38
CA GLY A 176 8.32 3.89 -5.81
C GLY A 176 9.65 4.64 -5.95
N VAL A 177 10.77 3.96 -5.66
CA VAL A 177 12.13 4.53 -5.77
C VAL A 177 12.50 4.80 -7.23
N VAL A 178 12.23 3.88 -8.15
CA VAL A 178 12.51 4.05 -9.57
C VAL A 178 11.79 5.30 -10.10
N ILE A 179 10.52 5.47 -9.77
CA ILE A 179 9.75 6.66 -10.20
C ILE A 179 10.34 7.94 -9.60
N PHE A 180 10.78 7.90 -8.34
CA PHE A 180 11.43 9.03 -7.70
C PHE A 180 12.77 9.39 -8.38
N VAL A 181 13.59 8.40 -8.70
CA VAL A 181 14.87 8.60 -9.41
C VAL A 181 14.62 9.14 -10.82
N LEU A 182 13.69 8.55 -11.58
CA LEU A 182 13.32 9.03 -12.92
C LEU A 182 12.81 10.48 -12.88
N TYR A 183 11.94 10.79 -11.92
CA TYR A 183 11.50 12.16 -11.70
C TYR A 183 12.67 13.11 -11.44
N SER A 184 13.62 12.71 -10.60
CA SER A 184 14.79 13.51 -10.24
C SER A 184 15.68 13.80 -11.45
N VAL A 185 15.93 12.78 -12.28
CA VAL A 185 16.72 12.92 -13.51
C VAL A 185 16.02 13.81 -14.55
N ILE A 186 14.75 13.56 -14.82
CA ILE A 186 13.96 14.32 -15.81
C ILE A 186 13.84 15.80 -15.40
N ASN A 187 13.71 16.07 -14.10
CA ASN A 187 13.52 17.41 -13.57
C ASN A 187 14.81 18.06 -13.03
N ILE A 188 15.99 17.54 -13.39
CA ILE A 188 17.29 17.99 -12.86
C ILE A 188 17.51 19.50 -13.03
N LYS A 189 17.04 20.08 -14.15
CA LYS A 189 17.13 21.52 -14.42
C LYS A 189 16.31 22.36 -13.44
N ASN A 190 15.18 21.84 -12.95
CA ASN A 190 14.29 22.53 -12.02
C ASN A 190 14.69 22.30 -10.56
N ILE A 191 15.12 21.09 -10.24
CA ILE A 191 15.53 20.67 -8.88
C ILE A 191 16.93 21.16 -8.54
N GLY A 192 17.81 21.23 -9.54
CA GLY A 192 19.22 21.57 -9.40
C GLY A 192 20.11 20.35 -9.17
N ILE A 193 21.28 20.35 -9.83
CA ILE A 193 22.19 19.21 -9.82
C ILE A 193 22.66 18.81 -8.42
N LYS A 194 22.83 19.77 -7.50
CA LYS A 194 23.23 19.51 -6.10
C LYS A 194 22.21 18.65 -5.34
N GLN A 195 20.94 18.68 -5.74
CA GLN A 195 19.89 17.87 -5.11
C GLN A 195 19.93 16.41 -5.53
N MET A 196 20.70 16.06 -6.57
CA MET A 196 20.89 14.67 -6.98
C MET A 196 21.64 13.83 -5.94
N ILE A 197 22.26 14.46 -4.96
CA ILE A 197 22.86 13.74 -3.82
C ILE A 197 21.86 12.85 -3.08
N TYR A 198 20.58 13.28 -2.97
CA TYR A 198 19.57 12.54 -2.23
C TYR A 198 19.14 11.24 -2.93
N PRO A 199 18.74 11.22 -4.22
CA PRO A 199 18.44 9.95 -4.89
C PRO A 199 19.65 9.02 -4.95
N ILE A 200 20.88 9.54 -5.14
CA ILE A 200 22.09 8.73 -5.12
C ILE A 200 22.30 8.11 -3.73
N ALA A 201 22.22 8.91 -2.66
CA ALA A 201 22.37 8.43 -1.28
C ALA A 201 21.29 7.41 -0.91
N ILE A 202 20.03 7.60 -1.36
CA ILE A 202 18.94 6.65 -1.14
C ILE A 202 19.26 5.34 -1.85
N VAL A 203 19.61 5.34 -3.14
CA VAL A 203 19.93 4.12 -3.87
C VAL A 203 21.11 3.37 -3.21
N ALA A 204 22.17 4.08 -2.83
CA ALA A 204 23.29 3.49 -2.08
C ALA A 204 22.83 2.89 -0.74
N GLY A 205 22.00 3.63 0.01
CA GLY A 205 21.41 3.17 1.26
C GLY A 205 20.51 1.94 1.08
N LEU A 206 19.76 1.84 -0.03
CA LEU A 206 18.96 0.66 -0.34
C LEU A 206 19.84 -0.56 -0.62
N VAL A 207 20.95 -0.40 -1.34
CA VAL A 207 21.92 -1.49 -1.56
C VAL A 207 22.49 -1.96 -0.22
N LEU A 208 22.93 -1.04 0.63
CA LEU A 208 23.41 -1.37 1.97
C LEU A 208 22.33 -2.03 2.83
N GLY A 209 21.11 -1.50 2.82
CA GLY A 209 19.96 -2.10 3.50
C GLY A 209 19.67 -3.52 3.01
N PHE A 210 19.72 -3.75 1.71
CA PHE A 210 19.54 -5.08 1.14
C PHE A 210 20.61 -6.07 1.62
N LEU A 211 21.85 -5.64 1.70
CA LEU A 211 22.97 -6.50 2.13
C LEU A 211 22.97 -6.77 3.64
N TYR A 212 22.71 -5.75 4.46
CA TYR A 212 22.99 -5.79 5.89
C TYR A 212 21.76 -5.80 6.79
N ALA A 213 20.54 -5.46 6.30
CA ALA A 213 19.35 -5.41 7.14
C ALA A 213 19.07 -6.72 7.92
N PRO A 214 19.27 -7.93 7.38
CA PRO A 214 19.07 -9.15 8.14
C PRO A 214 19.95 -9.26 9.38
N ASN A 215 21.13 -8.68 9.35
CA ASN A 215 22.08 -8.72 10.47
C ASN A 215 21.65 -7.78 11.62
N MET A 216 20.67 -6.89 11.38
CA MET A 216 20.09 -6.02 12.41
C MET A 216 19.09 -6.75 13.32
N MET A 217 18.61 -7.94 12.89
CA MET A 217 17.61 -8.68 13.67
C MET A 217 18.25 -9.24 14.95
N ASN A 218 17.73 -8.85 16.09
CA ASN A 218 18.13 -9.42 17.39
C ASN A 218 17.35 -10.71 17.64
N ILE A 219 17.83 -11.82 17.11
CA ILE A 219 17.25 -13.14 17.31
C ILE A 219 17.95 -13.76 18.54
N LYS A 220 17.18 -14.06 19.59
CA LYS A 220 17.72 -14.71 20.78
C LYS A 220 18.22 -16.11 20.44
N PRO A 221 19.52 -16.41 20.65
CA PRO A 221 20.06 -17.74 20.40
C PRO A 221 19.50 -18.76 21.39
N ILE A 222 19.50 -20.04 20.99
CA ILE A 222 19.16 -21.17 21.83
C ILE A 222 20.39 -22.07 21.90
N GLU A 223 20.72 -22.57 23.09
CA GLU A 223 21.84 -23.50 23.27
C GLU A 223 21.63 -24.74 22.38
N GLY A 224 22.64 -25.04 21.57
CA GLY A 224 22.65 -26.19 20.66
C GLY A 224 22.00 -25.97 19.28
N GLU A 225 21.30 -24.89 19.04
CA GLU A 225 20.75 -24.56 17.73
C GLU A 225 21.55 -23.43 17.04
N LYS A 226 22.04 -23.69 15.83
CA LYS A 226 22.61 -22.60 15.00
C LYS A 226 21.47 -21.76 14.46
N VAL A 227 21.50 -20.46 14.74
CA VAL A 227 20.64 -19.48 14.08
C VAL A 227 21.09 -19.40 12.62
N GLU A 228 20.55 -20.27 11.77
CA GLU A 228 20.64 -20.02 10.34
C GLU A 228 19.79 -18.79 10.04
N ASN A 229 20.45 -17.72 9.66
CA ASN A 229 19.78 -16.49 9.27
C ASN A 229 19.01 -16.80 7.98
N THR A 230 17.72 -17.17 8.09
CA THR A 230 16.84 -17.55 6.96
C THR A 230 16.70 -16.43 5.94
N VAL A 231 17.25 -15.24 6.25
CA VAL A 231 17.26 -14.05 5.40
C VAL A 231 18.65 -13.82 4.83
N THR A 232 19.34 -14.86 4.38
CA THR A 232 20.64 -14.71 3.69
C THR A 232 20.46 -14.06 2.32
N LEU A 233 21.53 -13.41 1.81
CA LEU A 233 21.54 -12.84 0.46
C LEU A 233 21.21 -13.91 -0.59
N THR A 234 21.77 -15.10 -0.45
CA THR A 234 21.54 -16.25 -1.34
C THR A 234 20.06 -16.64 -1.35
N ASN A 235 19.42 -16.78 -0.17
CA ASN A 235 18.01 -17.13 -0.07
C ASN A 235 17.10 -16.03 -0.67
N LYS A 236 17.48 -14.75 -0.54
CA LYS A 236 16.77 -13.64 -1.16
C LYS A 236 16.90 -13.66 -2.69
N LEU A 237 18.11 -13.87 -3.20
CA LEU A 237 18.35 -13.94 -4.64
C LEU A 237 17.66 -15.15 -5.26
N ASN A 238 17.78 -16.32 -4.65
CA ASN A 238 17.08 -17.53 -5.11
C ASN A 238 15.56 -17.34 -5.11
N SER A 239 15.04 -16.68 -4.09
CA SER A 239 13.61 -16.39 -4.00
C SER A 239 13.11 -15.37 -5.04
N LEU A 240 13.94 -14.42 -5.44
CA LEU A 240 13.64 -13.51 -6.55
C LEU A 240 13.77 -14.23 -7.90
N HIS A 241 14.78 -15.07 -8.06
CA HIS A 241 15.00 -15.87 -9.27
C HIS A 241 13.83 -16.82 -9.53
N SER A 242 13.40 -17.58 -8.53
CA SER A 242 12.23 -18.46 -8.64
C SER A 242 10.92 -17.72 -8.97
N MET A 243 10.77 -16.45 -8.55
CA MET A 243 9.63 -15.61 -8.98
C MET A 243 9.69 -15.26 -10.48
N ILE A 244 10.90 -15.00 -11.00
CA ILE A 244 11.10 -14.60 -12.40
C ILE A 244 10.95 -15.80 -13.32
N GLU A 245 11.45 -16.97 -12.93
CA GLU A 245 11.42 -18.19 -13.72
C GLU A 245 10.07 -18.94 -13.64
N GLY A 246 9.17 -18.53 -12.76
CA GLY A 246 7.87 -19.19 -12.61
C GLY A 246 7.98 -20.61 -12.04
N GLU A 247 9.14 -20.97 -11.44
CA GLU A 247 9.33 -22.26 -10.80
C GLU A 247 8.31 -22.46 -9.68
N GLU A 248 7.67 -23.61 -9.67
CA GLU A 248 6.82 -24.05 -8.56
C GLU A 248 7.69 -24.14 -7.30
N THR A 249 7.71 -23.05 -6.55
CA THR A 249 8.33 -23.10 -5.23
C THR A 249 7.53 -24.09 -4.40
N SER A 250 8.18 -25.12 -3.91
CA SER A 250 7.62 -26.16 -3.04
C SER A 250 7.14 -25.65 -1.67
N GLU A 251 7.05 -24.35 -1.50
CA GLU A 251 6.50 -23.74 -0.31
C GLU A 251 4.99 -23.91 -0.27
N TYR A 252 4.50 -24.59 0.76
CA TYR A 252 3.08 -24.79 1.08
C TYR A 252 2.23 -23.50 0.91
N SER A 253 2.80 -22.35 1.15
CA SER A 253 2.18 -21.03 0.98
C SER A 253 1.90 -20.67 -0.49
N SER A 254 2.74 -21.05 -1.45
CA SER A 254 2.56 -20.70 -2.87
C SER A 254 1.54 -21.65 -3.54
N LEU A 255 1.55 -22.93 -3.17
CA LEU A 255 0.57 -23.91 -3.65
C LEU A 255 -0.85 -23.54 -3.22
N ASN A 256 -1.02 -23.14 -1.95
CA ASN A 256 -2.32 -22.71 -1.45
C ASN A 256 -2.83 -21.44 -2.13
N ARG A 257 -1.96 -20.48 -2.44
CA ARG A 257 -2.37 -19.27 -3.20
C ARG A 257 -2.84 -19.60 -4.62
N MET A 258 -2.17 -20.52 -5.30
CA MET A 258 -2.58 -20.96 -6.64
C MET A 258 -3.92 -21.68 -6.59
N ALA A 259 -4.16 -22.55 -5.58
CA ALA A 259 -5.45 -23.18 -5.36
C ALA A 259 -6.55 -22.16 -5.14
N ILE A 260 -6.33 -21.17 -4.26
CA ILE A 260 -7.27 -20.07 -4.01
C ILE A 260 -7.60 -19.29 -5.28
N ILE A 261 -6.60 -18.95 -6.10
CA ILE A 261 -6.83 -18.24 -7.36
C ILE A 261 -7.67 -19.10 -8.31
N LYS A 262 -7.38 -20.39 -8.42
CA LYS A 262 -8.15 -21.33 -9.25
C LYS A 262 -9.59 -21.46 -8.77
N ASP A 263 -9.81 -21.54 -7.46
CA ASP A 263 -11.15 -21.63 -6.86
C ASP A 263 -11.97 -20.38 -7.17
N VAL A 264 -11.41 -19.20 -6.94
CA VAL A 264 -12.13 -17.94 -7.20
C VAL A 264 -12.43 -17.78 -8.69
N LEU A 265 -11.48 -18.08 -9.57
CA LEU A 265 -11.71 -18.05 -11.02
C LEU A 265 -12.76 -19.10 -11.44
N GLY A 266 -12.70 -20.30 -10.89
CA GLY A 266 -13.68 -21.36 -11.10
C GLY A 266 -15.08 -20.93 -10.69
N GLY A 267 -15.23 -20.40 -9.48
CA GLY A 267 -16.51 -19.93 -8.99
C GLY A 267 -17.10 -18.79 -9.80
N VAL A 268 -16.29 -17.81 -10.18
CA VAL A 268 -16.79 -16.67 -10.96
C VAL A 268 -17.09 -17.05 -12.40
N ILE A 269 -16.22 -17.83 -13.06
CA ILE A 269 -16.32 -18.10 -14.50
C ILE A 269 -17.08 -19.40 -14.75
N SER A 270 -16.65 -20.53 -14.16
CA SER A 270 -17.22 -21.86 -14.46
C SER A 270 -18.58 -22.07 -13.82
N GLU A 271 -18.78 -21.59 -12.58
CA GLU A 271 -20.09 -21.60 -11.92
C GLU A 271 -20.99 -20.43 -12.34
N LYS A 272 -20.50 -19.56 -13.26
CA LYS A 272 -21.25 -18.41 -13.80
C LYS A 272 -21.69 -17.38 -12.77
N ARG A 273 -20.95 -17.25 -11.65
CA ARG A 273 -21.21 -16.22 -10.62
C ARG A 273 -20.54 -14.90 -11.01
N TYR A 274 -20.86 -14.39 -12.18
CA TYR A 274 -20.20 -13.20 -12.76
C TYR A 274 -20.28 -11.95 -11.88
N GLN A 275 -21.26 -11.86 -10.99
CA GLN A 275 -21.43 -10.76 -10.00
C GLN A 275 -20.60 -10.98 -8.72
N GLY A 276 -19.88 -12.09 -8.61
CA GLY A 276 -19.10 -12.47 -7.44
C GLY A 276 -19.93 -13.10 -6.32
N PHE A 277 -19.31 -13.27 -5.16
CA PHE A 277 -19.87 -13.98 -4.00
C PHE A 277 -20.58 -13.05 -3.01
N GLY A 278 -20.52 -11.72 -3.23
CA GLY A 278 -20.96 -10.67 -2.31
C GLY A 278 -19.82 -10.14 -1.44
N VAL A 279 -19.91 -8.89 -1.04
CA VAL A 279 -18.87 -8.19 -0.29
C VAL A 279 -18.42 -8.97 0.95
N GLY A 280 -17.11 -9.22 1.08
CA GLY A 280 -16.49 -9.94 2.18
C GLY A 280 -16.71 -11.45 2.18
N ASN A 281 -17.22 -12.05 1.09
CA ASN A 281 -17.55 -13.48 1.04
C ASN A 281 -16.51 -14.35 0.31
N VAL A 282 -15.47 -13.77 -0.26
CA VAL A 282 -14.43 -14.55 -0.94
C VAL A 282 -13.76 -15.57 0.01
N GLU A 283 -13.47 -15.18 1.25
CA GLU A 283 -12.90 -16.11 2.24
C GLU A 283 -13.90 -17.22 2.62
N GLN A 284 -15.19 -16.91 2.71
CA GLN A 284 -16.23 -17.92 2.97
C GLN A 284 -16.33 -18.91 1.82
N TYR A 285 -16.31 -18.43 0.57
CA TYR A 285 -16.33 -19.29 -0.61
C TYR A 285 -15.13 -20.23 -0.64
N ILE A 286 -13.89 -19.72 -0.40
CA ILE A 286 -12.67 -20.54 -0.35
C ILE A 286 -12.76 -21.59 0.76
N LYS A 287 -13.27 -21.19 1.94
CA LYS A 287 -13.47 -22.12 3.06
C LYS A 287 -14.43 -23.27 2.70
N ASP A 288 -15.49 -22.96 1.96
CA ASP A 288 -16.50 -23.94 1.56
C ASP A 288 -15.95 -24.93 0.52
N GLN A 289 -14.92 -24.54 -0.27
CA GLN A 289 -14.20 -25.45 -1.18
C GLN A 289 -13.36 -26.51 -0.43
N GLY A 290 -12.84 -26.21 0.75
CA GLY A 290 -12.18 -27.15 1.66
C GLY A 290 -10.82 -27.70 1.21
N ASN A 291 -10.18 -27.11 0.17
CA ASN A 291 -8.95 -27.60 -0.46
C ASN A 291 -7.67 -26.83 -0.08
N THR A 292 -7.79 -25.78 0.73
CA THR A 292 -6.68 -24.88 1.12
C THR A 292 -6.27 -25.00 2.59
N GLY A 293 -6.72 -26.03 3.28
CA GLY A 293 -6.47 -26.27 4.70
C GLY A 293 -7.05 -25.15 5.58
N SER A 294 -6.20 -24.47 6.34
CA SER A 294 -6.62 -23.35 7.22
C SER A 294 -6.41 -21.96 6.60
N ILE A 295 -5.98 -21.87 5.33
CA ILE A 295 -5.69 -20.61 4.65
C ILE A 295 -6.86 -20.28 3.72
N TYR A 296 -7.66 -19.28 4.07
CA TYR A 296 -8.85 -18.87 3.30
C TYR A 296 -8.69 -17.49 2.66
N SER A 297 -7.68 -16.73 3.05
CA SER A 297 -7.46 -15.38 2.55
C SER A 297 -6.77 -15.39 1.19
N PRO A 298 -7.25 -14.61 0.20
CA PRO A 298 -6.70 -14.58 -1.15
C PRO A 298 -5.25 -14.12 -1.23
N HIS A 299 -4.80 -13.28 -0.30
CA HIS A 299 -3.49 -12.62 -0.37
C HIS A 299 -3.19 -11.95 -1.72
N CYS A 300 -4.24 -11.52 -2.41
CA CYS A 300 -4.18 -10.89 -3.73
C CYS A 300 -5.44 -10.04 -3.92
N TYR A 301 -5.30 -8.72 -3.84
CA TYR A 301 -6.45 -7.81 -3.89
C TYR A 301 -7.26 -7.88 -5.19
N PRO A 302 -6.67 -8.00 -6.39
CA PRO A 302 -7.45 -8.24 -7.62
C PRO A 302 -8.35 -9.47 -7.54
N ILE A 303 -7.87 -10.55 -6.92
CA ILE A 303 -8.65 -11.79 -6.71
C ILE A 303 -9.72 -11.59 -5.63
N GLU A 304 -9.42 -10.83 -4.56
CA GLU A 304 -10.41 -10.43 -3.55
C GLU A 304 -11.56 -9.64 -4.18
N ILE A 305 -11.25 -8.64 -5.03
CA ILE A 305 -12.28 -7.89 -5.77
C ILE A 305 -13.08 -8.78 -6.73
N LEU A 306 -12.39 -9.68 -7.45
CA LEU A 306 -13.06 -10.61 -8.37
C LEU A 306 -13.99 -11.56 -7.61
N GLY A 307 -13.55 -12.10 -6.49
CA GLY A 307 -14.37 -12.98 -5.65
C GLY A 307 -15.57 -12.27 -5.05
N ASP A 308 -15.35 -11.14 -4.39
CA ASP A 308 -16.43 -10.42 -3.70
C ASP A 308 -17.42 -9.76 -4.66
N PHE A 309 -16.93 -9.16 -5.76
CA PHE A 309 -17.72 -8.26 -6.61
C PHE A 309 -17.83 -8.71 -8.07
N GLY A 310 -17.17 -9.81 -8.43
CA GLY A 310 -17.21 -10.36 -9.78
C GLY A 310 -16.57 -9.46 -10.85
N ILE A 311 -16.90 -9.76 -12.10
CA ILE A 311 -16.40 -9.01 -13.26
C ILE A 311 -16.81 -7.53 -13.23
N PRO A 312 -18.08 -7.18 -12.91
CA PRO A 312 -18.45 -5.76 -12.80
C PRO A 312 -17.64 -5.01 -11.74
N GLY A 313 -17.34 -5.65 -10.60
CA GLY A 313 -16.50 -5.07 -9.56
C GLY A 313 -15.09 -4.78 -10.03
N VAL A 314 -14.45 -5.72 -10.73
CA VAL A 314 -13.12 -5.52 -11.32
C VAL A 314 -13.11 -4.37 -12.31
N VAL A 315 -14.14 -4.26 -13.16
CA VAL A 315 -14.28 -3.17 -14.14
C VAL A 315 -14.46 -1.81 -13.44
N LEU A 316 -15.38 -1.72 -12.46
CA LEU A 316 -15.62 -0.48 -11.72
C LEU A 316 -14.39 -0.03 -10.94
N PHE A 317 -13.74 -0.95 -10.24
CA PHE A 317 -12.49 -0.67 -9.53
C PHE A 317 -11.38 -0.25 -10.50
N GLY A 318 -11.22 -0.96 -11.62
CA GLY A 318 -10.24 -0.64 -12.65
C GLY A 318 -10.42 0.77 -13.21
N ILE A 319 -11.64 1.14 -13.58
CA ILE A 319 -11.97 2.51 -14.05
C ILE A 319 -11.61 3.55 -12.98
N TYR A 320 -12.01 3.30 -11.74
CA TYR A 320 -11.74 4.21 -10.63
C TYR A 320 -10.23 4.37 -10.39
N TYR A 321 -9.51 3.26 -10.33
CA TYR A 321 -8.07 3.25 -10.09
C TYR A 321 -7.29 3.93 -11.22
N LEU A 322 -7.59 3.60 -12.47
CA LEU A 322 -6.96 4.20 -13.65
C LEU A 322 -7.30 5.69 -13.76
N TYR A 323 -8.51 6.09 -13.37
CA TYR A 323 -8.87 7.50 -13.29
C TYR A 323 -7.98 8.26 -12.29
N LEU A 324 -7.80 7.71 -11.08
CA LEU A 324 -6.94 8.33 -10.07
C LEU A 324 -5.48 8.41 -10.54
N LEU A 325 -4.96 7.33 -11.10
CA LEU A 325 -3.60 7.27 -11.62
C LEU A 325 -3.38 8.28 -12.76
N GLY A 326 -4.23 8.22 -13.80
CA GLY A 326 -4.10 9.07 -14.99
C GLY A 326 -4.29 10.54 -14.67
N TYR A 327 -5.27 10.87 -13.82
CA TYR A 327 -5.53 12.27 -13.51
C TYR A 327 -4.44 12.88 -12.62
N ASN A 328 -3.93 12.15 -11.61
CA ASN A 328 -2.76 12.59 -10.84
C ASN A 328 -1.53 12.74 -11.74
N PHE A 329 -1.32 11.86 -12.72
CA PHE A 329 -0.22 11.97 -13.68
C PHE A 329 -0.34 13.22 -14.54
N ILE A 330 -1.52 13.52 -15.08
CA ILE A 330 -1.79 14.74 -15.85
C ILE A 330 -1.51 16.00 -15.01
N LEU A 331 -1.98 16.02 -13.76
CA LEU A 331 -1.76 17.15 -12.86
C LEU A 331 -0.29 17.26 -12.44
N ALA A 332 0.39 16.14 -12.24
CA ALA A 332 1.81 16.08 -11.93
C ALA A 332 2.63 16.80 -13.01
N ILE A 333 2.35 16.52 -14.30
CA ILE A 333 3.04 17.14 -15.42
C ILE A 333 2.59 18.59 -15.60
N LYS A 334 1.28 18.86 -15.73
CA LYS A 334 0.75 20.19 -16.02
C LYS A 334 1.04 21.22 -14.94
N LYS A 335 1.00 20.80 -13.67
CA LYS A 335 1.21 21.68 -12.51
C LYS A 335 2.60 21.57 -11.91
N ARG A 336 3.46 20.71 -12.45
CA ARG A 336 4.78 20.36 -11.88
C ARG A 336 4.70 20.03 -10.39
N SER A 337 3.61 19.34 -9.99
CA SER A 337 3.32 19.05 -8.60
C SER A 337 4.08 17.80 -8.14
N THR A 338 5.06 17.98 -7.25
CA THR A 338 5.77 16.87 -6.59
C THR A 338 4.81 15.94 -5.86
N MET A 339 3.71 16.48 -5.29
CA MET A 339 2.73 15.68 -4.57
C MET A 339 1.88 14.80 -5.49
N CYS A 340 1.47 15.31 -6.64
CA CYS A 340 0.79 14.48 -7.63
C CYS A 340 1.71 13.37 -8.16
N PHE A 341 3.02 13.64 -8.36
CA PHE A 341 4.01 12.60 -8.67
C PHE A 341 4.14 11.57 -7.55
N ALA A 342 4.13 12.00 -6.28
CA ALA A 342 4.13 11.08 -5.14
C ALA A 342 2.91 10.16 -5.16
N MET A 343 1.72 10.68 -5.51
CA MET A 343 0.52 9.86 -5.63
C MET A 343 0.60 8.88 -6.80
N VAL A 344 1.14 9.29 -7.94
CA VAL A 344 1.40 8.39 -9.08
C VAL A 344 2.33 7.25 -8.65
N ALA A 345 3.43 7.58 -7.97
CA ALA A 345 4.37 6.58 -7.48
C ALA A 345 3.74 5.63 -6.45
N ALA A 346 2.93 6.16 -5.52
CA ALA A 346 2.22 5.36 -4.53
C ALA A 346 1.18 4.42 -5.18
N LEU A 347 0.41 4.92 -6.15
CA LEU A 347 -0.54 4.10 -6.91
C LEU A 347 0.19 2.99 -7.68
N ILE A 348 1.29 3.28 -8.37
CA ILE A 348 2.06 2.25 -9.08
C ILE A 348 2.66 1.24 -8.09
N ALA A 349 3.22 1.69 -6.97
CA ALA A 349 3.75 0.80 -5.93
C ALA A 349 2.64 -0.08 -5.30
N PHE A 350 1.41 0.41 -5.19
CA PHE A 350 0.29 -0.35 -4.68
C PHE A 350 0.00 -1.62 -5.50
N ALA A 351 0.16 -1.60 -6.82
CA ALA A 351 -0.13 -2.76 -7.65
C ALA A 351 0.61 -4.04 -7.15
N PRO A 352 1.96 -4.09 -7.07
CA PRO A 352 2.64 -5.25 -6.49
C PRO A 352 2.44 -5.37 -4.97
N ALA A 353 2.29 -4.27 -4.21
CA ALA A 353 2.05 -4.34 -2.76
C ALA A 353 0.74 -5.05 -2.41
N SER A 354 -0.25 -5.00 -3.29
CA SER A 354 -1.57 -5.60 -3.10
C SER A 354 -1.59 -7.13 -3.10
N PHE A 355 -0.48 -7.77 -3.45
CA PHE A 355 -0.32 -9.24 -3.45
C PHE A 355 0.26 -9.79 -2.13
N GLY A 356 0.48 -8.98 -1.13
CA GLY A 356 1.06 -9.40 0.16
C GLY A 356 0.03 -9.59 1.27
N PRO A 357 -0.77 -8.56 1.58
CA PRO A 357 -1.75 -8.58 2.67
C PRO A 357 -2.83 -9.65 2.50
N SER A 358 -3.34 -10.15 3.63
CA SER A 358 -4.48 -11.08 3.63
C SER A 358 -5.72 -10.45 2.99
N SER A 359 -6.03 -9.21 3.34
CA SER A 359 -7.05 -8.37 2.72
C SER A 359 -6.59 -6.92 2.76
N ILE A 360 -6.86 -6.20 1.67
CA ILE A 360 -6.55 -4.75 1.58
C ILE A 360 -7.51 -3.92 2.44
N THR A 361 -8.68 -4.43 2.75
CA THR A 361 -9.67 -3.75 3.59
C THR A 361 -9.07 -3.29 4.92
N TYR A 362 -8.13 -4.05 5.49
CA TYR A 362 -7.46 -3.76 6.76
C TYR A 362 -6.12 -3.02 6.60
N VAL A 363 -5.72 -2.65 5.39
CA VAL A 363 -4.47 -1.92 5.11
C VAL A 363 -4.75 -0.43 5.03
N PHE A 364 -4.64 0.29 6.14
CA PHE A 364 -4.97 1.73 6.22
C PHE A 364 -4.21 2.59 5.22
N SER A 365 -2.98 2.23 4.85
CA SER A 365 -2.20 2.96 3.85
C SER A 365 -2.86 3.00 2.47
N TYR A 366 -3.60 1.96 2.09
CA TYR A 366 -4.39 1.97 0.87
C TYR A 366 -5.45 3.09 0.90
N TRP A 367 -6.23 3.18 1.99
CA TRP A 367 -7.28 4.19 2.13
C TRP A 367 -6.71 5.61 2.21
N ILE A 368 -5.55 5.78 2.89
CA ILE A 368 -4.82 7.05 2.94
C ILE A 368 -4.36 7.44 1.53
N MET A 369 -3.77 6.53 0.77
CA MET A 369 -3.31 6.76 -0.60
C MET A 369 -4.47 7.18 -1.50
N ILE A 370 -5.59 6.47 -1.46
CA ILE A 370 -6.79 6.81 -2.24
C ILE A 370 -7.31 8.19 -1.83
N GLY A 371 -7.49 8.45 -0.54
CA GLY A 371 -7.99 9.73 -0.03
C GLY A 371 -7.08 10.92 -0.38
N LEU A 372 -5.76 10.74 -0.34
CA LEU A 372 -4.81 11.77 -0.77
C LEU A 372 -4.79 11.94 -2.28
N SER A 373 -4.90 10.85 -3.06
CA SER A 373 -4.98 10.92 -4.52
C SER A 373 -6.19 11.75 -4.97
N VAL A 374 -7.35 11.50 -4.36
CA VAL A 374 -8.57 12.28 -4.58
C VAL A 374 -8.40 13.73 -4.14
N SER A 375 -7.80 13.96 -2.95
CA SER A 375 -7.54 15.31 -2.42
C SER A 375 -6.60 16.11 -3.33
N CYS A 376 -5.55 15.49 -3.86
CA CYS A 376 -4.65 16.12 -4.83
C CYS A 376 -5.42 16.56 -6.10
N ILE A 377 -6.25 15.67 -6.67
CA ILE A 377 -7.06 15.99 -7.84
C ILE A 377 -7.96 17.20 -7.54
N GLN A 378 -8.68 17.16 -6.42
CA GLN A 378 -9.59 18.23 -6.01
C GLN A 378 -8.87 19.57 -5.85
N VAL A 379 -7.76 19.61 -5.13
CA VAL A 379 -7.03 20.85 -4.82
C VAL A 379 -6.38 21.45 -6.06
N TYR A 380 -5.70 20.64 -6.88
CA TYR A 380 -4.98 21.16 -8.03
C TYR A 380 -5.88 21.48 -9.21
N ARG A 381 -7.04 20.82 -9.33
CA ARG A 381 -8.05 21.15 -10.33
C ARG A 381 -8.83 22.44 -9.99
N ASN A 382 -9.22 22.61 -8.72
CA ASN A 382 -9.97 23.79 -8.30
C ASN A 382 -9.13 25.06 -8.37
N SER A 383 -7.82 25.00 -8.18
CA SER A 383 -6.94 26.14 -8.37
C SER A 383 -6.95 26.71 -9.80
N ASP A 384 -7.27 25.90 -10.82
CA ASP A 384 -7.44 26.36 -12.21
C ASP A 384 -8.76 27.10 -12.41
N ASN A 385 -9.82 26.62 -11.76
CA ASN A 385 -11.13 27.23 -11.87
C ASN A 385 -11.17 28.62 -11.18
N GLU A 386 -10.44 28.79 -10.09
CA GLU A 386 -10.31 30.09 -9.41
C GLU A 386 -9.48 31.07 -10.25
N TYR A 387 -8.39 30.61 -10.86
CA TYR A 387 -7.56 31.44 -11.74
C TYR A 387 -8.33 31.89 -12.99
N ARG A 388 -9.07 30.99 -13.64
CA ARG A 388 -9.91 31.35 -14.81
C ARG A 388 -11.00 32.35 -14.44
N ARG A 389 -11.72 32.15 -13.33
CA ARG A 389 -12.75 33.07 -12.86
C ARG A 389 -12.21 34.47 -12.55
N THR A 390 -11.00 34.56 -12.01
CA THR A 390 -10.37 35.84 -11.71
C THR A 390 -9.81 36.53 -12.97
N SER A 391 -9.37 35.77 -13.98
CA SER A 391 -8.98 36.34 -15.29
C SER A 391 -10.20 36.84 -16.05
N ASP A 392 -11.27 36.06 -16.10
CA ASP A 392 -12.54 36.43 -16.75
C ASP A 392 -13.14 37.69 -16.10
N MET A 393 -13.13 37.79 -14.76
CA MET A 393 -13.60 38.98 -14.05
C MET A 393 -12.71 40.24 -14.25
N LYS A 394 -11.43 40.06 -14.55
CA LYS A 394 -10.55 41.18 -14.89
C LYS A 394 -10.81 41.65 -16.33
N GLU A 395 -11.09 40.76 -17.27
CA GLU A 395 -11.48 41.13 -18.65
C GLU A 395 -12.82 41.87 -18.64
N TYR A 396 -13.82 41.45 -17.85
CA TYR A 396 -15.11 42.16 -17.74
C TYR A 396 -15.02 43.52 -17.01
N LYS A 397 -13.92 43.85 -16.34
CA LYS A 397 -13.71 45.16 -15.70
C LYS A 397 -12.91 46.13 -16.57
N LEU A 398 -12.45 45.68 -17.74
CA LEU A 398 -11.68 46.46 -18.72
C LEU A 398 -12.51 46.79 -19.97
N VAL A 399 -13.81 46.42 -20.02
CA VAL A 399 -14.81 46.83 -20.95
C VAL A 399 -15.86 47.71 -20.22
#